data_c6bc3c69f3f98edaee9b51fcc84ebee6
#
_entry.id   c6bc3c69f3f98edaee9b51fcc84ebee6
#
_cell.length_a   1.000
_cell.length_b   1.000
_cell.length_c   1.000
_cell.angle_alpha   90.00
_cell.angle_beta   90.00
_cell.angle_gamma   90.00
#
_symmetry.space_group_name_H-M   'P 1'
#
loop_
_entity.id
_entity.type
_entity.pdbx_description
1 polymer ?
#
loop_
_entity_poly.entity_id
_entity_poly.type
_entity_poly.pdbx_seq_one_letter_code
_entity_poly.pdbx_strand_id
1 'polypeptide(L)'
;MLTLYRSNRAEFLAQLLAQQLIDQQPGPLETLEVMVNTWPTSRWLGEQLAVANGISSLVRFPFPGSRFRELVRQVLELPPKEADPWRANQLVWPVLELLPELLEHPAALPLKRWLDGREGGGQSQALSRDRWQLARMIADAFDDYALYRADQLAQWSASPSSAETDWQPLLWRRLADQLNRPPFGLQVRDAIDRLRRGAVSAESLPQRLRLFGISALAPVQVDLIQALSGVLDVEVYLLTPCPDLWQRCGSRRELLQEDWLEPPDGHWLEAAPRLEASFGRMGAEFQQLLEGSGDVQLGERREGDLFASPVQMAAASPGSPSLLEQLQEQLVDPVQSGGLHRLAKDQSLLFQAAPGP
;
A
#
# COMPACT_ATOMS: atom_id res chain seq x y z
N MET A 1 3.26 8.65 18.35
CA MET A 1 4.63 8.29 17.94
C MET A 1 4.57 7.21 16.87
N LEU A 2 5.47 7.23 15.84
CA LEU A 2 5.57 6.18 14.82
C LEU A 2 6.79 5.31 15.11
N THR A 3 6.57 4.02 15.35
CA THR A 3 7.63 3.04 15.60
C THR A 3 7.65 2.00 14.48
N LEU A 4 8.79 1.78 13.86
CA LEU A 4 9.00 0.84 12.77
C LEU A 4 9.87 -0.33 13.25
N TYR A 5 9.29 -1.53 13.28
CA TYR A 5 9.99 -2.78 13.56
C TYR A 5 10.24 -3.49 12.22
N ARG A 6 11.52 -3.76 11.91
CA ARG A 6 11.94 -4.36 10.65
C ARG A 6 12.58 -5.71 10.86
N SER A 7 12.30 -6.68 9.99
CA SER A 7 12.94 -8.00 10.02
C SER A 7 12.85 -8.67 8.65
N ASN A 8 13.80 -9.52 8.35
CA ASN A 8 13.73 -10.48 7.23
C ASN A 8 12.98 -11.76 7.60
N ARG A 9 12.44 -11.85 8.85
CA ARG A 9 11.70 -13.01 9.36
C ARG A 9 10.36 -12.58 9.93
N ALA A 10 9.29 -13.01 9.31
CA ALA A 10 7.94 -12.73 9.76
C ALA A 10 7.65 -13.31 11.15
N GLU A 11 8.25 -14.46 11.48
CA GLU A 11 8.14 -15.13 12.78
C GLU A 11 8.68 -14.26 13.92
N PHE A 12 9.78 -13.55 13.70
CA PHE A 12 10.38 -12.66 14.70
C PHE A 12 9.47 -11.45 14.96
N LEU A 13 8.90 -10.88 13.89
CA LEU A 13 7.92 -9.80 14.03
C LEU A 13 6.65 -10.26 14.76
N ALA A 14 6.18 -11.48 14.48
CA ALA A 14 5.01 -12.05 15.17
C ALA A 14 5.30 -12.32 16.65
N GLN A 15 6.48 -12.84 17.00
CA GLN A 15 6.91 -13.04 18.39
C GLN A 15 7.03 -11.71 19.15
N LEU A 16 7.61 -10.69 18.51
CA LEU A 16 7.71 -9.35 19.09
C LEU A 16 6.31 -8.77 19.37
N LEU A 17 5.42 -8.83 18.37
CA LEU A 17 4.02 -8.40 18.53
C LEU A 17 3.33 -9.17 19.67
N ALA A 18 3.49 -10.48 19.73
CA ALA A 18 2.91 -11.31 20.79
C ALA A 18 3.38 -10.85 22.19
N GLN A 19 4.68 -10.61 22.35
CA GLN A 19 5.24 -10.11 23.60
C GLN A 19 4.68 -8.75 23.98
N GLN A 20 4.59 -7.82 23.02
CA GLN A 20 4.04 -6.49 23.26
C GLN A 20 2.55 -6.51 23.61
N LEU A 21 1.78 -7.44 23.05
CA LEU A 21 0.37 -7.63 23.42
C LEU A 21 0.21 -8.14 24.86
N ILE A 22 1.12 -9.00 25.34
CA ILE A 22 1.16 -9.45 26.75
C ILE A 22 1.55 -8.28 27.67
N ASP A 23 2.63 -7.57 27.32
CA ASP A 23 3.17 -6.48 28.14
C ASP A 23 2.16 -5.33 28.35
N GLN A 24 1.22 -5.16 27.43
CA GLN A 24 0.16 -4.14 27.52
C GLN A 24 -0.97 -4.50 28.47
N GLN A 25 -1.08 -5.75 28.87
CA GLN A 25 -2.13 -6.23 29.78
C GLN A 25 -3.54 -5.76 29.37
N PRO A 26 -4.03 -6.09 28.16
CA PRO A 26 -5.35 -5.66 27.71
C PRO A 26 -6.42 -6.15 28.68
N GLY A 27 -7.50 -5.39 28.79
CA GLY A 27 -8.67 -5.79 29.57
C GLY A 27 -9.26 -7.12 29.08
N PRO A 28 -9.95 -7.89 29.93
CA PRO A 28 -10.41 -9.24 29.60
C PRO A 28 -11.41 -9.31 28.42
N LEU A 29 -12.04 -8.18 28.09
CA LEU A 29 -12.96 -8.06 26.95
C LEU A 29 -12.51 -7.03 25.91
N GLU A 30 -11.30 -6.51 26.05
CA GLU A 30 -10.74 -5.55 25.13
C GLU A 30 -10.40 -6.23 23.79
N THR A 31 -10.90 -5.65 22.72
CA THR A 31 -10.57 -6.12 21.38
C THR A 31 -9.32 -5.40 20.87
N LEU A 32 -8.29 -6.17 20.58
CA LEU A 32 -7.06 -5.66 19.97
C LEU A 32 -7.18 -5.71 18.45
N GLU A 33 -6.60 -4.74 17.77
CA GLU A 33 -6.62 -4.67 16.31
C GLU A 33 -5.20 -4.62 15.74
N VAL A 34 -4.98 -5.45 14.70
CA VAL A 34 -3.74 -5.49 13.93
C VAL A 34 -4.11 -5.48 12.44
N MET A 35 -3.81 -4.40 11.73
CA MET A 35 -4.06 -4.34 10.29
C MET A 35 -3.16 -5.30 9.54
N VAL A 36 -3.75 -6.06 8.62
CA VAL A 36 -3.05 -6.99 7.73
C VAL A 36 -3.57 -6.86 6.31
N ASN A 37 -2.77 -7.23 5.33
CA ASN A 37 -3.11 -7.03 3.93
C ASN A 37 -3.92 -8.20 3.32
N THR A 38 -3.84 -9.41 3.89
CA THR A 38 -4.49 -10.59 3.32
C THR A 38 -5.08 -11.52 4.38
N TRP A 39 -6.08 -12.32 3.99
CA TRP A 39 -6.66 -13.37 4.83
C TRP A 39 -5.63 -14.45 5.27
N PRO A 40 -4.75 -14.96 4.39
CA PRO A 40 -3.71 -15.87 4.82
C PRO A 40 -2.81 -15.29 5.92
N THR A 41 -2.42 -14.02 5.79
CA THR A 41 -1.61 -13.34 6.81
C THR A 41 -2.36 -13.24 8.14
N SER A 42 -3.65 -12.90 8.14
CA SER A 42 -4.45 -12.81 9.37
C SER A 42 -4.54 -14.16 10.09
N ARG A 43 -4.77 -15.24 9.32
CA ARG A 43 -4.86 -16.58 9.86
C ARG A 43 -3.52 -17.05 10.45
N TRP A 44 -2.45 -16.92 9.67
CA TRP A 44 -1.11 -17.28 10.11
C TRP A 44 -0.69 -16.48 11.37
N LEU A 45 -0.93 -15.18 11.38
CA LEU A 45 -0.60 -14.33 12.54
C LEU A 45 -1.41 -14.73 13.77
N GLY A 46 -2.71 -15.03 13.62
CA GLY A 46 -3.54 -15.53 14.70
C GLY A 46 -3.00 -16.86 15.29
N GLU A 47 -2.52 -17.77 14.42
CA GLU A 47 -1.86 -19.00 14.85
C GLU A 47 -0.54 -18.73 15.59
N GLN A 48 0.32 -17.81 15.09
CA GLN A 48 1.57 -17.44 15.76
C GLN A 48 1.31 -16.80 17.13
N LEU A 49 0.33 -15.93 17.24
CA LEU A 49 -0.06 -15.32 18.51
C LEU A 49 -0.60 -16.38 19.50
N ALA A 50 -1.38 -17.35 19.02
CA ALA A 50 -1.87 -18.43 19.86
C ALA A 50 -0.75 -19.33 20.35
N VAL A 51 0.25 -19.63 19.52
CA VAL A 51 1.43 -20.42 19.91
C VAL A 51 2.26 -19.68 20.96
N ALA A 52 2.47 -18.38 20.77
CA ALA A 52 3.29 -17.58 21.69
C ALA A 52 2.59 -17.32 23.04
N ASN A 53 1.30 -17.02 23.04
CA ASN A 53 0.54 -16.56 24.20
C ASN A 53 -0.37 -17.63 24.80
N GLY A 54 -0.37 -18.85 24.24
CA GLY A 54 -1.26 -19.93 24.63
C GLY A 54 -2.69 -19.82 24.06
N ILE A 55 -3.16 -18.60 23.81
CA ILE A 55 -4.46 -18.29 23.22
C ILE A 55 -4.41 -17.03 22.39
N SER A 56 -5.16 -16.97 21.30
CA SER A 56 -5.41 -15.76 20.52
C SER A 56 -6.91 -15.53 20.43
N SER A 57 -7.47 -14.80 21.37
CA SER A 57 -8.87 -14.40 21.38
C SER A 57 -8.97 -12.87 21.36
N LEU A 58 -10.08 -12.35 20.84
CA LEU A 58 -10.36 -10.91 20.75
C LEU A 58 -9.30 -10.09 19.98
N VAL A 59 -8.53 -10.73 19.09
CA VAL A 59 -7.68 -10.05 18.12
C VAL A 59 -8.40 -9.98 16.79
N ARG A 60 -8.60 -8.76 16.29
CA ARG A 60 -9.20 -8.50 14.97
C ARG A 60 -8.14 -8.11 13.99
N PHE A 61 -8.32 -8.54 12.74
CA PHE A 61 -7.40 -8.27 11.65
C PHE A 61 -8.10 -7.48 10.53
N PRO A 62 -8.35 -6.16 10.73
CA PRO A 62 -8.95 -5.34 9.69
C PRO A 62 -7.99 -5.12 8.52
N PHE A 63 -8.56 -4.94 7.31
CA PHE A 63 -7.78 -4.56 6.14
C PHE A 63 -7.58 -3.04 6.08
N PRO A 64 -6.44 -2.56 5.52
CA PRO A 64 -6.12 -1.13 5.46
C PRO A 64 -7.23 -0.28 4.86
N GLY A 65 -7.82 -0.74 3.73
CA GLY A 65 -8.87 0.02 3.05
C GLY A 65 -10.12 0.30 3.90
N SER A 66 -10.54 -0.64 4.75
CA SER A 66 -11.67 -0.46 5.66
C SER A 66 -11.29 0.33 6.91
N ARG A 67 -10.11 0.04 7.47
CA ARG A 67 -9.68 0.66 8.72
C ARG A 67 -9.31 2.12 8.55
N PHE A 68 -8.61 2.48 7.49
CA PHE A 68 -8.32 3.89 7.20
C PHE A 68 -9.61 4.70 6.95
N ARG A 69 -10.61 4.14 6.26
CA ARG A 69 -11.90 4.81 6.10
C ARG A 69 -12.60 5.06 7.43
N GLU A 70 -12.52 4.11 8.34
CA GLU A 70 -13.08 4.24 9.68
C GLU A 70 -12.35 5.34 10.49
N LEU A 71 -11.01 5.36 10.48
CA LEU A 71 -10.21 6.38 11.15
C LEU A 71 -10.47 7.78 10.57
N VAL A 72 -10.51 7.92 9.24
CA VAL A 72 -10.84 9.20 8.59
C VAL A 72 -12.24 9.67 8.97
N ARG A 73 -13.21 8.75 9.01
CA ARG A 73 -14.58 9.06 9.45
C ARG A 73 -14.61 9.56 10.90
N GLN A 74 -13.84 8.93 11.81
CA GLN A 74 -13.73 9.36 13.20
C GLN A 74 -13.09 10.76 13.30
N VAL A 75 -11.97 10.99 12.61
CA VAL A 75 -11.28 12.29 12.58
C VAL A 75 -12.18 13.42 12.05
N LEU A 76 -12.97 13.13 11.01
CA LEU A 76 -13.85 14.11 10.38
C LEU A 76 -15.25 14.19 11.04
N GLU A 77 -15.53 13.35 12.04
CA GLU A 77 -16.83 13.27 12.72
C GLU A 77 -18.00 13.00 11.75
N LEU A 78 -17.72 12.20 10.71
CA LEU A 78 -18.74 11.86 9.71
C LEU A 78 -19.74 10.83 10.24
N PRO A 79 -20.98 10.83 9.73
CA PRO A 79 -22.00 9.89 10.15
C PRO A 79 -21.62 8.43 9.92
N PRO A 80 -22.27 7.48 10.59
CA PRO A 80 -22.00 6.06 10.41
C PRO A 80 -22.19 5.62 8.95
N LYS A 81 -21.49 4.58 8.62
CA LYS A 81 -21.25 3.90 7.35
C LYS A 81 -22.36 4.06 6.29
N GLU A 82 -22.24 5.04 5.44
CA GLU A 82 -22.92 5.08 4.16
C GLU A 82 -22.03 4.47 3.07
N ALA A 83 -22.66 3.92 2.02
CA ALA A 83 -21.94 3.45 0.86
C ALA A 83 -21.16 4.63 0.24
N ASP A 84 -19.88 4.42 -0.05
CA ASP A 84 -19.06 5.45 -0.69
C ASP A 84 -19.41 5.53 -2.19
N PRO A 85 -20.01 6.65 -2.67
CA PRO A 85 -20.45 6.78 -4.04
C PRO A 85 -19.29 6.79 -5.05
N TRP A 86 -18.05 7.05 -4.60
CA TRP A 86 -16.86 7.06 -5.43
C TRP A 86 -16.25 5.69 -5.65
N ARG A 87 -16.76 4.63 -4.98
CA ARG A 87 -16.32 3.27 -5.29
C ARG A 87 -16.79 2.85 -6.67
N ALA A 88 -15.93 2.20 -7.43
CA ALA A 88 -16.17 1.84 -8.83
C ALA A 88 -17.52 1.15 -9.08
N ASN A 89 -17.96 0.28 -8.16
CA ASN A 89 -19.24 -0.43 -8.25
C ASN A 89 -20.47 0.48 -8.05
N GLN A 90 -20.33 1.63 -7.40
CA GLN A 90 -21.36 2.66 -7.25
C GLN A 90 -21.22 3.72 -8.36
N LEU A 91 -19.99 4.16 -8.62
CA LEU A 91 -19.63 5.23 -9.53
C LEU A 91 -20.00 4.92 -10.99
N VAL A 92 -20.03 3.65 -11.39
CA VAL A 92 -20.42 3.25 -12.74
C VAL A 92 -21.77 3.78 -13.16
N TRP A 93 -22.73 3.91 -12.24
CA TRP A 93 -24.08 4.38 -12.54
C TRP A 93 -24.14 5.87 -12.86
N PRO A 94 -23.62 6.79 -12.01
CA PRO A 94 -23.51 8.20 -12.36
C PRO A 94 -22.71 8.46 -13.63
N VAL A 95 -21.63 7.67 -13.87
CA VAL A 95 -20.87 7.78 -15.11
C VAL A 95 -21.73 7.42 -16.31
N LEU A 96 -22.51 6.32 -16.26
CA LEU A 96 -23.45 5.93 -17.31
C LEU A 96 -24.51 7.00 -17.60
N GLU A 97 -25.02 7.63 -16.55
CA GLU A 97 -26.00 8.71 -16.65
C GLU A 97 -25.43 9.95 -17.34
N LEU A 98 -24.19 10.33 -17.02
CA LEU A 98 -23.50 11.50 -17.58
C LEU A 98 -22.88 11.23 -18.97
N LEU A 99 -22.69 9.96 -19.34
CA LEU A 99 -21.96 9.59 -20.55
C LEU A 99 -22.58 10.15 -21.84
N PRO A 100 -23.92 10.14 -22.08
CA PRO A 100 -24.52 10.70 -23.29
C PRO A 100 -24.18 12.18 -23.46
N GLU A 101 -24.33 12.98 -22.42
CA GLU A 101 -24.03 14.42 -22.45
C GLU A 101 -22.53 14.67 -22.58
N LEU A 102 -21.70 13.87 -21.94
CA LEU A 102 -20.25 13.96 -22.06
C LEU A 102 -19.78 13.73 -23.49
N LEU A 103 -20.37 12.76 -24.21
CA LEU A 103 -19.99 12.42 -25.59
C LEU A 103 -20.34 13.51 -26.61
N GLU A 104 -21.22 14.43 -26.29
CA GLU A 104 -21.51 15.62 -27.12
C GLU A 104 -20.42 16.70 -26.99
N HIS A 105 -19.60 16.65 -25.94
CA HIS A 105 -18.56 17.64 -25.70
C HIS A 105 -17.31 17.34 -26.55
N PRO A 106 -16.69 18.38 -27.19
CA PRO A 106 -15.50 18.20 -28.04
C PRO A 106 -14.33 17.50 -27.33
N ALA A 107 -14.13 17.78 -26.04
CA ALA A 107 -13.08 17.14 -25.22
C ALA A 107 -13.25 15.61 -25.12
N ALA A 108 -14.47 15.08 -25.29
CA ALA A 108 -14.75 13.64 -25.20
C ALA A 108 -14.60 12.91 -26.55
N LEU A 109 -14.07 13.55 -27.59
CA LEU A 109 -13.83 12.92 -28.89
C LEU A 109 -13.07 11.58 -28.82
N PRO A 110 -12.06 11.39 -27.95
CA PRO A 110 -11.40 10.10 -27.80
C PRO A 110 -12.35 8.98 -27.34
N LEU A 111 -13.27 9.28 -26.41
CA LEU A 111 -14.28 8.31 -25.93
C LEU A 111 -15.29 7.96 -27.01
N LYS A 112 -15.74 8.97 -27.77
CA LYS A 112 -16.66 8.78 -28.89
C LYS A 112 -16.03 7.87 -29.95
N ARG A 113 -14.79 8.12 -30.37
CA ARG A 113 -14.06 7.27 -31.33
C ARG A 113 -13.89 5.83 -30.83
N TRP A 114 -13.68 5.65 -29.54
CA TRP A 114 -13.56 4.32 -28.94
C TRP A 114 -14.87 3.53 -29.02
N LEU A 115 -16.01 4.19 -28.80
CA LEU A 115 -17.35 3.61 -28.92
C LEU A 115 -17.70 3.33 -30.38
N ASP A 116 -17.51 4.29 -31.30
CA ASP A 116 -17.83 4.17 -32.72
C ASP A 116 -17.07 3.00 -33.37
N GLY A 117 -15.84 2.74 -32.94
CA GLY A 117 -15.02 1.62 -33.40
C GLY A 117 -15.55 0.24 -32.96
N ARG A 118 -16.46 0.17 -31.99
CA ARG A 118 -17.02 -1.08 -31.42
C ARG A 118 -18.49 -1.29 -31.76
N GLU A 119 -19.30 -0.23 -31.77
CA GLU A 119 -20.75 -0.31 -32.00
C GLU A 119 -21.13 -0.56 -33.47
N GLY A 120 -20.16 -0.65 -34.38
CA GLY A 120 -20.36 -1.17 -35.75
C GLY A 120 -21.48 -0.50 -36.57
N GLY A 121 -21.79 0.79 -36.35
CA GLY A 121 -22.77 1.56 -37.11
C GLY A 121 -24.26 1.21 -36.87
N GLY A 122 -24.57 0.41 -35.86
CA GLY A 122 -25.93 0.14 -35.40
C GLY A 122 -26.49 1.28 -34.54
N GLN A 123 -27.84 1.38 -34.47
CA GLN A 123 -28.49 2.40 -33.62
C GLN A 123 -27.95 2.34 -32.16
N SER A 124 -27.37 3.43 -31.75
CA SER A 124 -26.83 3.61 -30.40
C SER A 124 -27.90 3.43 -29.33
N GLN A 125 -27.99 2.26 -28.73
CA GLN A 125 -28.87 2.03 -27.58
C GLN A 125 -28.30 2.72 -26.35
N ALA A 126 -29.13 3.40 -25.57
CA ALA A 126 -28.73 4.12 -24.35
C ALA A 126 -27.96 3.23 -23.35
N LEU A 127 -28.23 1.93 -23.34
CA LEU A 127 -27.55 0.88 -22.57
C LEU A 127 -27.02 -0.21 -23.50
N SER A 128 -25.91 0.07 -24.19
CA SER A 128 -25.15 -0.97 -24.90
C SER A 128 -24.10 -1.59 -23.97
N ARG A 129 -23.68 -2.82 -24.30
CA ARG A 129 -22.58 -3.50 -23.57
C ARG A 129 -21.31 -2.65 -23.58
N ASP A 130 -21.00 -2.01 -24.70
CA ASP A 130 -19.78 -1.23 -24.87
C ASP A 130 -19.82 0.06 -24.06
N ARG A 131 -20.97 0.72 -23.95
CA ARG A 131 -21.15 1.87 -23.06
C ARG A 131 -21.00 1.49 -21.60
N TRP A 132 -21.56 0.35 -21.19
CA TRP A 132 -21.38 -0.14 -19.83
C TRP A 132 -19.92 -0.48 -19.53
N GLN A 133 -19.20 -1.12 -20.48
CA GLN A 133 -17.76 -1.39 -20.34
C GLN A 133 -16.95 -0.10 -20.22
N LEU A 134 -17.23 0.91 -21.04
CA LEU A 134 -16.59 2.21 -20.97
C LEU A 134 -16.82 2.88 -19.62
N ALA A 135 -18.08 2.94 -19.17
CA ALA A 135 -18.43 3.51 -17.88
C ALA A 135 -17.74 2.78 -16.72
N ARG A 136 -17.62 1.44 -16.81
CA ARG A 136 -16.93 0.63 -15.83
C ARG A 136 -15.42 0.95 -15.79
N MET A 137 -14.77 1.03 -16.94
CA MET A 137 -13.34 1.41 -17.04
C MET A 137 -13.09 2.81 -16.47
N ILE A 138 -13.99 3.76 -16.77
CA ILE A 138 -13.90 5.12 -16.22
C ILE A 138 -14.09 5.10 -14.70
N ALA A 139 -15.09 4.37 -14.19
CA ALA A 139 -15.35 4.26 -12.77
C ALA A 139 -14.18 3.62 -12.00
N ASP A 140 -13.58 2.56 -12.54
CA ASP A 140 -12.39 1.94 -11.97
C ASP A 140 -11.21 2.93 -11.92
N ALA A 141 -10.96 3.68 -13.02
CA ALA A 141 -9.90 4.69 -13.05
C ALA A 141 -10.12 5.83 -12.05
N PHE A 142 -11.35 6.29 -11.88
CA PHE A 142 -11.67 7.37 -10.92
C PHE A 142 -11.63 6.89 -9.45
N ASP A 143 -11.98 5.63 -9.16
CA ASP A 143 -11.77 5.01 -7.83
C ASP A 143 -10.27 4.96 -7.49
N ASP A 144 -9.42 4.60 -8.47
CA ASP A 144 -7.96 4.65 -8.31
C ASP A 144 -7.45 6.09 -8.14
N TYR A 145 -7.96 7.06 -8.92
CA TYR A 145 -7.58 8.47 -8.76
C TYR A 145 -7.97 9.02 -7.38
N ALA A 146 -9.11 8.58 -6.84
CA ALA A 146 -9.54 8.96 -5.50
C ALA A 146 -8.54 8.58 -4.42
N LEU A 147 -7.73 7.54 -4.64
CA LEU A 147 -6.72 7.08 -3.70
C LEU A 147 -5.30 7.56 -4.06
N TYR A 148 -4.91 7.44 -5.35
CA TYR A 148 -3.52 7.65 -5.77
C TYR A 148 -3.24 9.03 -6.34
N ARG A 149 -4.27 9.81 -6.71
CA ARG A 149 -4.15 11.10 -7.39
C ARG A 149 -5.02 12.19 -6.77
N ALA A 150 -5.15 12.17 -5.44
CA ALA A 150 -5.95 13.17 -4.72
C ALA A 150 -5.53 14.63 -5.05
N ASP A 151 -4.23 14.89 -5.28
CA ASP A 151 -3.71 16.19 -5.69
C ASP A 151 -4.26 16.64 -7.04
N GLN A 152 -4.29 15.74 -8.01
CA GLN A 152 -4.83 16.02 -9.33
C GLN A 152 -6.33 16.31 -9.28
N LEU A 153 -7.09 15.55 -8.47
CA LEU A 153 -8.51 15.81 -8.27
C LEU A 153 -8.77 17.17 -7.64
N ALA A 154 -7.95 17.56 -6.66
CA ALA A 154 -8.01 18.89 -6.05
C ALA A 154 -7.71 20.01 -7.08
N GLN A 155 -6.69 19.82 -7.94
CA GLN A 155 -6.36 20.75 -9.01
C GLN A 155 -7.51 20.87 -10.02
N TRP A 156 -8.13 19.77 -10.43
CA TRP A 156 -9.29 19.79 -11.33
C TRP A 156 -10.49 20.53 -10.74
N SER A 157 -10.67 20.46 -9.43
CA SER A 157 -11.70 21.24 -8.74
C SER A 157 -11.38 22.73 -8.73
N ALA A 158 -10.11 23.11 -8.58
CA ALA A 158 -9.68 24.51 -8.48
C ALA A 158 -9.54 25.23 -9.84
N SER A 159 -9.30 24.49 -10.95
CA SER A 159 -8.99 25.07 -12.26
C SER A 159 -10.07 24.78 -13.31
N PRO A 160 -11.05 25.68 -13.52
CA PRO A 160 -12.14 25.53 -14.50
C PRO A 160 -11.67 25.27 -15.93
N SER A 161 -10.58 25.91 -16.37
CA SER A 161 -10.09 25.84 -17.75
C SER A 161 -9.62 24.46 -18.20
N SER A 162 -9.25 23.58 -17.29
CA SER A 162 -8.83 22.20 -17.62
C SER A 162 -9.96 21.34 -18.21
N ALA A 163 -11.22 21.68 -17.90
CA ALA A 163 -12.39 20.94 -18.40
C ALA A 163 -12.74 21.24 -19.86
N GLU A 164 -12.18 22.29 -20.46
CA GLU A 164 -12.46 22.68 -21.84
C GLU A 164 -11.74 21.80 -22.86
N THR A 165 -10.58 21.27 -22.51
CA THR A 165 -9.69 20.54 -23.41
C THR A 165 -9.56 19.06 -23.08
N ASP A 166 -9.94 18.63 -21.87
CA ASP A 166 -9.84 17.23 -21.39
C ASP A 166 -11.17 16.78 -20.79
N TRP A 167 -11.62 15.62 -21.21
CA TRP A 167 -12.88 15.02 -20.75
C TRP A 167 -12.81 14.55 -19.28
N GLN A 168 -11.64 14.22 -18.76
CA GLN A 168 -11.50 13.72 -17.39
C GLN A 168 -11.82 14.80 -16.35
N PRO A 169 -11.23 16.00 -16.38
CA PRO A 169 -11.62 17.12 -15.50
C PRO A 169 -13.08 17.53 -15.68
N LEU A 170 -13.59 17.48 -16.92
CA LEU A 170 -15.00 17.80 -17.21
C LEU A 170 -15.94 16.81 -16.49
N LEU A 171 -15.71 15.50 -16.66
CA LEU A 171 -16.50 14.46 -16.01
C LEU A 171 -16.35 14.51 -14.49
N TRP A 172 -15.10 14.71 -14.00
CA TRP A 172 -14.83 14.84 -12.57
C TRP A 172 -15.72 15.87 -11.90
N ARG A 173 -15.82 17.06 -12.46
CA ARG A 173 -16.66 18.14 -11.88
C ARG A 173 -18.12 17.80 -11.87
N ARG A 174 -18.66 17.26 -12.97
CA ARG A 174 -20.06 16.85 -13.02
C ARG A 174 -20.37 15.77 -11.99
N LEU A 175 -19.46 14.80 -11.83
CA LEU A 175 -19.60 13.79 -10.78
C LEU A 175 -19.51 14.40 -9.38
N ALA A 176 -18.58 15.31 -9.14
CA ALA A 176 -18.43 15.98 -7.83
C ALA A 176 -19.69 16.78 -7.46
N ASP A 177 -20.27 17.49 -8.43
CA ASP A 177 -21.51 18.25 -8.24
C ASP A 177 -22.71 17.31 -7.99
N GLN A 178 -22.82 16.22 -8.76
CA GLN A 178 -23.93 15.26 -8.62
C GLN A 178 -23.86 14.47 -7.32
N LEU A 179 -22.67 13.99 -6.94
CA LEU A 179 -22.47 13.15 -5.76
C LEU A 179 -22.45 13.97 -4.46
N ASN A 180 -22.14 15.24 -4.53
CA ASN A 180 -22.06 16.18 -3.41
C ASN A 180 -21.32 15.63 -2.17
N ARG A 181 -20.30 14.84 -2.43
CA ARG A 181 -19.44 14.20 -1.42
C ARG A 181 -18.02 14.07 -1.95
N PRO A 182 -16.98 14.53 -1.20
CA PRO A 182 -15.60 14.38 -1.64
C PRO A 182 -15.20 12.90 -1.68
N PRO A 183 -14.34 12.49 -2.63
CA PRO A 183 -13.78 11.15 -2.66
C PRO A 183 -12.82 10.92 -1.50
N PHE A 184 -12.53 9.66 -1.23
CA PHE A 184 -11.76 9.25 -0.06
C PHE A 184 -10.40 9.95 0.07
N GLY A 185 -9.64 10.12 -1.02
CA GLY A 185 -8.34 10.81 -0.96
C GLY A 185 -8.43 12.27 -0.51
N LEU A 186 -9.49 13.00 -0.90
CA LEU A 186 -9.72 14.36 -0.42
C LEU A 186 -10.17 14.36 1.05
N GLN A 187 -11.01 13.40 1.47
CA GLN A 187 -11.35 13.23 2.88
C GLN A 187 -10.10 12.93 3.74
N VAL A 188 -9.17 12.12 3.23
CA VAL A 188 -7.89 11.86 3.93
C VAL A 188 -7.10 13.14 4.11
N ARG A 189 -7.02 14.01 3.10
CA ARG A 189 -6.32 15.30 3.22
C ARG A 189 -6.94 16.21 4.28
N ASP A 190 -8.27 16.32 4.28
CA ASP A 190 -8.98 17.10 5.30
C ASP A 190 -8.72 16.53 6.71
N ALA A 191 -8.67 15.19 6.84
CA ALA A 191 -8.34 14.52 8.09
C ALA A 191 -6.90 14.83 8.55
N ILE A 192 -5.93 14.75 7.62
CA ILE A 192 -4.53 15.10 7.89
C ILE A 192 -4.43 16.56 8.37
N ASP A 193 -5.11 17.47 7.70
CA ASP A 193 -5.12 18.89 8.09
C ASP A 193 -5.72 19.12 9.46
N ARG A 194 -6.80 18.42 9.82
CA ARG A 194 -7.39 18.49 11.17
C ARG A 194 -6.44 17.93 12.24
N LEU A 195 -5.81 16.78 11.96
CA LEU A 195 -4.84 16.17 12.87
C LEU A 195 -3.64 17.10 13.13
N ARG A 196 -3.07 17.69 12.08
CA ARG A 196 -1.93 18.63 12.18
C ARG A 196 -2.26 19.92 12.92
N ARG A 197 -3.50 20.35 12.87
CA ARG A 197 -3.98 21.54 13.63
C ARG A 197 -4.34 21.21 15.08
N GLY A 198 -4.27 19.94 15.51
CA GLY A 198 -4.68 19.53 16.86
C GLY A 198 -6.19 19.63 17.11
N ALA A 199 -6.99 19.64 16.05
CA ALA A 199 -8.46 19.81 16.12
C ALA A 199 -9.22 18.47 16.29
N VAL A 200 -8.55 17.44 16.79
CA VAL A 200 -9.11 16.08 16.96
C VAL A 200 -8.93 15.65 18.42
N SER A 201 -10.00 15.20 19.06
CA SER A 201 -9.90 14.61 20.40
C SER A 201 -9.26 13.22 20.31
N ALA A 202 -8.18 13.01 21.10
CA ALA A 202 -7.53 11.70 21.19
C ALA A 202 -8.48 10.60 21.72
N GLU A 203 -9.53 10.96 22.48
CA GLU A 203 -10.54 10.03 23.00
C GLU A 203 -11.42 9.39 21.91
N SER A 204 -11.54 10.06 20.76
CA SER A 204 -12.30 9.54 19.61
C SER A 204 -11.54 8.53 18.76
N LEU A 205 -10.25 8.36 19.00
CA LEU A 205 -9.35 7.51 18.25
C LEU A 205 -8.86 6.33 19.11
N PRO A 206 -8.42 5.21 18.48
CA PRO A 206 -7.78 4.14 19.22
C PRO A 206 -6.46 4.64 19.82
N GLN A 207 -6.07 4.11 20.97
CA GLN A 207 -4.78 4.47 21.58
C GLN A 207 -3.60 4.04 20.72
N ARG A 208 -3.75 2.94 19.97
CA ARG A 208 -2.72 2.34 19.12
C ARG A 208 -3.24 1.88 17.79
N LEU A 209 -2.39 2.00 16.79
CA LEU A 209 -2.61 1.50 15.44
C LEU A 209 -1.47 0.58 15.07
N ARG A 210 -1.76 -0.70 14.81
CA ARG A 210 -0.76 -1.70 14.44
C ARG A 210 -0.94 -2.15 13.01
N LEU A 211 0.17 -2.19 12.27
CA LEU A 211 0.22 -2.66 10.89
C LEU A 211 1.23 -3.81 10.80
N PHE A 212 0.82 -4.98 10.31
CA PHE A 212 1.68 -6.16 10.23
C PHE A 212 1.78 -6.69 8.81
N GLY A 213 3.01 -6.83 8.30
CA GLY A 213 3.28 -7.47 7.00
C GLY A 213 2.70 -6.73 5.80
N ILE A 214 2.44 -5.42 5.93
CA ILE A 214 1.99 -4.58 4.82
C ILE A 214 3.22 -4.15 4.04
N SER A 215 3.26 -4.48 2.75
CA SER A 215 4.40 -4.23 1.87
C SER A 215 4.26 -2.99 0.99
N ALA A 216 3.05 -2.44 0.89
CA ALA A 216 2.77 -1.25 0.10
C ALA A 216 1.48 -0.57 0.58
N LEU A 217 1.49 0.76 0.58
CA LEU A 217 0.33 1.63 0.79
C LEU A 217 0.39 2.79 -0.20
N ALA A 218 -0.76 3.38 -0.49
CA ALA A 218 -0.79 4.61 -1.26
C ALA A 218 -0.12 5.75 -0.48
N PRO A 219 0.60 6.68 -1.13
CA PRO A 219 1.27 7.78 -0.44
C PRO A 219 0.37 8.55 0.53
N VAL A 220 -0.85 8.85 0.14
CA VAL A 220 -1.83 9.54 1.00
C VAL A 220 -2.19 8.75 2.28
N GLN A 221 -2.09 7.43 2.25
CA GLN A 221 -2.28 6.59 3.44
C GLN A 221 -1.07 6.62 4.36
N VAL A 222 0.14 6.72 3.80
CA VAL A 222 1.37 6.91 4.58
C VAL A 222 1.36 8.29 5.25
N ASP A 223 0.97 9.35 4.53
CA ASP A 223 0.81 10.69 5.10
C ASP A 223 -0.22 10.70 6.24
N LEU A 224 -1.31 9.93 6.11
CA LEU A 224 -2.29 9.76 7.18
C LEU A 224 -1.70 9.05 8.41
N ILE A 225 -0.93 7.98 8.21
CA ILE A 225 -0.22 7.27 9.29
C ILE A 225 0.68 8.23 10.05
N GLN A 226 1.43 9.07 9.35
CA GLN A 226 2.32 10.06 9.95
C GLN A 226 1.55 11.13 10.72
N ALA A 227 0.45 11.65 10.15
CA ALA A 227 -0.39 12.61 10.86
C ALA A 227 -1.03 11.99 12.12
N LEU A 228 -1.49 10.73 12.04
CA LEU A 228 -2.03 9.99 13.17
C LEU A 228 -0.99 9.75 14.26
N SER A 229 0.28 9.54 13.90
CA SER A 229 1.35 9.31 14.88
C SER A 229 1.62 10.51 15.82
N GLY A 230 1.13 11.68 15.45
CA GLY A 230 1.13 12.86 16.33
C GLY A 230 0.13 12.78 17.47
N VAL A 231 -0.89 11.95 17.39
CA VAL A 231 -1.99 11.86 18.39
C VAL A 231 -2.16 10.48 19.00
N LEU A 232 -1.64 9.43 18.37
CA LEU A 232 -1.70 8.04 18.84
C LEU A 232 -0.37 7.30 18.59
N ASP A 233 -0.18 6.14 19.18
CA ASP A 233 0.96 5.27 18.93
C ASP A 233 0.70 4.44 17.67
N VAL A 234 1.60 4.54 16.68
CA VAL A 234 1.58 3.74 15.45
C VAL A 234 2.77 2.79 15.46
N GLU A 235 2.48 1.50 15.34
CA GLU A 235 3.47 0.43 15.31
C GLU A 235 3.39 -0.29 13.96
N VAL A 236 4.48 -0.28 13.19
CA VAL A 236 4.58 -0.94 11.88
C VAL A 236 5.57 -2.09 11.95
N TYR A 237 5.09 -3.30 11.69
CA TYR A 237 5.90 -4.54 11.65
C TYR A 237 6.16 -4.86 10.18
N LEU A 238 7.32 -4.41 9.69
CA LEU A 238 7.68 -4.45 8.27
C LEU A 238 8.59 -5.65 7.97
N LEU A 239 8.11 -6.55 7.11
CA LEU A 239 8.93 -7.60 6.55
C LEU A 239 9.75 -7.00 5.39
N THR A 240 11.08 -7.00 5.52
CA THR A 240 12.01 -6.50 4.51
C THR A 240 13.23 -7.41 4.45
N PRO A 241 13.79 -7.68 3.24
CA PRO A 241 14.92 -8.62 3.09
C PRO A 241 16.20 -8.12 3.76
N CYS A 242 16.39 -6.81 3.88
CA CYS A 242 17.59 -6.20 4.45
C CYS A 242 17.28 -4.84 5.10
N PRO A 243 18.16 -4.35 6.00
CA PRO A 243 17.95 -3.08 6.70
C PRO A 243 17.92 -1.85 5.80
N ASP A 244 18.70 -1.87 4.73
CA ASP A 244 19.02 -0.75 3.84
C ASP A 244 18.41 -0.91 2.42
N LEU A 245 17.27 -1.60 2.31
CA LEU A 245 16.63 -1.92 1.03
C LEU A 245 16.39 -0.67 0.16
N TRP A 246 15.86 0.39 0.76
CA TRP A 246 15.51 1.58 -0.01
C TRP A 246 16.74 2.40 -0.44
N GLN A 247 17.84 2.36 0.34
CA GLN A 247 19.09 2.99 -0.04
C GLN A 247 19.76 2.28 -1.24
N ARG A 248 19.54 0.94 -1.35
CA ARG A 248 20.08 0.15 -2.46
C ARG A 248 19.25 0.25 -3.73
N CYS A 249 17.95 0.35 -3.60
CA CYS A 249 17.04 0.26 -4.74
C CYS A 249 16.68 1.61 -5.36
N GLY A 250 16.97 2.73 -4.75
CA GLY A 250 16.58 4.07 -5.19
C GLY A 250 15.07 4.23 -5.47
N SER A 251 14.50 5.39 -5.35
CA SER A 251 13.09 5.60 -5.69
C SER A 251 12.93 5.74 -7.22
N ARG A 252 11.80 5.27 -7.76
CA ARG A 252 11.46 5.46 -9.17
C ARG A 252 11.45 6.96 -9.56
N ARG A 253 11.12 7.83 -8.62
CA ARG A 253 11.08 9.28 -8.84
C ARG A 253 12.49 9.85 -8.98
N GLU A 254 13.44 9.40 -8.16
CA GLU A 254 14.85 9.77 -8.25
C GLU A 254 15.44 9.26 -9.56
N LEU A 255 15.20 7.99 -9.91
CA LEU A 255 15.63 7.42 -11.18
C LEU A 255 15.09 8.17 -12.39
N LEU A 256 13.81 8.59 -12.38
CA LEU A 256 13.22 9.39 -13.46
C LEU A 256 13.77 10.82 -13.49
N GLN A 257 14.23 11.37 -12.37
CA GLN A 257 14.88 12.70 -12.34
C GLN A 257 16.31 12.61 -12.84
N GLU A 258 17.02 11.55 -12.54
CA GLU A 258 18.38 11.28 -13.04
C GLU A 258 18.35 11.02 -14.56
N ASP A 259 17.39 10.26 -15.08
CA ASP A 259 17.19 10.02 -16.52
C ASP A 259 16.99 11.29 -17.35
N TRP A 260 16.58 12.40 -16.73
CA TRP A 260 16.40 13.70 -17.42
C TRP A 260 17.69 14.53 -17.47
N LEU A 261 18.66 14.22 -16.64
CA LEU A 261 19.89 15.03 -16.50
C LEU A 261 21.11 14.36 -17.14
N GLU A 262 21.19 13.04 -17.15
CA GLU A 262 22.22 12.26 -17.84
C GLU A 262 21.65 10.91 -18.25
N PRO A 263 22.10 10.31 -19.39
CA PRO A 263 21.72 8.93 -19.71
C PRO A 263 22.18 8.05 -18.54
N PRO A 264 21.32 7.13 -18.06
CA PRO A 264 21.63 6.34 -16.89
C PRO A 264 22.89 5.54 -17.15
N ASP A 265 23.96 5.85 -16.47
CA ASP A 265 25.25 5.13 -16.52
C ASP A 265 25.12 3.69 -15.97
N GLY A 266 23.94 3.18 -15.76
CA GLY A 266 23.67 1.83 -15.28
C GLY A 266 24.26 1.50 -13.89
N HIS A 267 24.99 2.44 -13.27
CA HIS A 267 25.71 2.21 -12.01
C HIS A 267 24.81 1.71 -10.89
N TRP A 268 23.57 2.19 -10.82
CA TRP A 268 22.61 1.71 -9.83
C TRP A 268 22.13 0.29 -10.13
N LEU A 269 22.02 -0.09 -11.43
CA LEU A 269 21.73 -1.46 -11.86
C LEU A 269 22.90 -2.41 -11.59
N GLU A 270 24.13 -1.88 -11.56
CA GLU A 270 25.33 -2.64 -11.25
C GLU A 270 25.57 -2.73 -9.74
N ALA A 271 25.19 -1.70 -8.97
CA ALA A 271 25.37 -1.65 -7.52
C ALA A 271 24.37 -2.52 -6.75
N ALA A 272 23.10 -2.63 -7.23
CA ALA A 272 22.10 -3.48 -6.64
C ALA A 272 22.01 -4.82 -7.38
N PRO A 273 21.94 -5.97 -6.68
CA PRO A 273 21.63 -7.24 -7.31
C PRO A 273 20.37 -7.11 -8.15
N ARG A 274 20.39 -7.61 -9.40
CA ARG A 274 19.27 -7.46 -10.34
C ARG A 274 17.92 -7.95 -9.78
N LEU A 275 17.96 -8.94 -8.92
CA LEU A 275 16.80 -9.49 -8.24
C LEU A 275 16.18 -8.46 -7.29
N GLU A 276 16.98 -7.80 -6.44
CA GLU A 276 16.54 -6.73 -5.54
C GLU A 276 15.95 -5.55 -6.31
N ALA A 277 16.66 -5.06 -7.32
CA ALA A 277 16.21 -3.94 -8.13
C ALA A 277 14.87 -4.22 -8.84
N SER A 278 14.63 -5.48 -9.28
CA SER A 278 13.38 -5.86 -9.96
C SER A 278 12.22 -6.12 -9.02
N PHE A 279 12.44 -6.86 -7.92
CA PHE A 279 11.37 -7.34 -7.04
C PHE A 279 11.25 -6.52 -5.75
N GLY A 280 12.31 -5.87 -5.30
CA GLY A 280 12.35 -5.08 -4.06
C GLY A 280 11.80 -3.66 -4.19
N ARG A 281 11.61 -3.14 -5.40
CA ARG A 281 11.25 -1.73 -5.65
C ARG A 281 10.06 -1.25 -4.85
N MET A 282 8.92 -1.94 -4.89
CA MET A 282 7.72 -1.51 -4.18
C MET A 282 7.93 -1.47 -2.66
N GLY A 283 8.65 -2.47 -2.12
CA GLY A 283 9.01 -2.51 -0.71
C GLY A 283 9.99 -1.40 -0.34
N ALA A 284 10.95 -1.11 -1.20
CA ALA A 284 11.92 -0.03 -1.04
C ALA A 284 11.24 1.34 -1.05
N GLU A 285 10.36 1.61 -2.02
CA GLU A 285 9.58 2.85 -2.09
C GLU A 285 8.69 3.02 -0.84
N PHE A 286 8.06 1.95 -0.37
CA PHE A 286 7.24 1.99 0.84
C PHE A 286 8.07 2.25 2.09
N GLN A 287 9.21 1.59 2.24
CA GLN A 287 10.15 1.83 3.34
C GLN A 287 10.67 3.26 3.33
N GLN A 288 11.04 3.79 2.17
CA GLN A 288 11.47 5.17 1.99
C GLN A 288 10.38 6.18 2.40
N LEU A 289 9.12 5.94 2.00
CA LEU A 289 8.00 6.78 2.39
C LEU A 289 7.78 6.78 3.91
N LEU A 290 7.98 5.64 4.58
CA LEU A 290 7.86 5.55 6.03
C LEU A 290 9.03 6.24 6.75
N GLU A 291 10.27 5.96 6.35
CA GLU A 291 11.49 6.41 7.03
C GLU A 291 11.91 7.82 6.63
N GLY A 292 11.68 8.22 5.37
CA GLY A 292 12.18 9.47 4.80
C GLY A 292 11.36 10.73 5.11
N SER A 293 10.21 10.62 5.76
CA SER A 293 9.22 11.70 5.81
C SER A 293 8.96 12.29 7.21
N GLY A 294 9.74 11.93 8.24
CA GLY A 294 9.53 12.51 9.57
C GLY A 294 10.24 11.79 10.70
N ASP A 295 9.87 12.11 11.93
CA ASP A 295 10.39 11.47 13.13
C ASP A 295 9.88 10.02 13.26
N VAL A 296 10.61 9.10 12.68
CA VAL A 296 10.37 7.66 12.78
C VAL A 296 11.35 7.06 13.77
N GLN A 297 10.83 6.44 14.80
CA GLN A 297 11.64 5.68 15.73
C GLN A 297 11.79 4.25 15.23
N LEU A 298 13.04 3.80 15.04
CA LEU A 298 13.31 2.39 14.78
C LEU A 298 13.15 1.61 16.08
N GLY A 299 12.26 0.62 16.05
CA GLY A 299 12.05 -0.28 17.17
C GLY A 299 13.04 -1.42 17.14
N GLU A 300 13.63 -1.71 18.30
CA GLU A 300 14.56 -2.81 18.48
C GLU A 300 13.95 -3.88 19.39
N ARG A 301 14.40 -5.11 19.21
CA ARG A 301 14.07 -6.19 20.14
C ARG A 301 14.93 -6.05 21.40
N ARG A 302 14.39 -6.34 22.58
CA ARG A 302 15.14 -6.26 23.84
C ARG A 302 16.42 -7.13 23.86
N GLU A 303 16.50 -8.15 23.00
CA GLU A 303 17.58 -9.15 22.94
C GLU A 303 18.49 -9.02 21.71
N GLY A 304 18.40 -7.92 20.93
CA GLY A 304 19.25 -7.66 19.78
C GLY A 304 18.51 -7.37 18.48
N ASP A 305 19.25 -7.39 17.36
CA ASP A 305 18.76 -7.07 16.04
C ASP A 305 17.63 -8.04 15.60
N LEU A 306 16.63 -7.50 14.92
CA LEU A 306 15.53 -8.28 14.36
C LEU A 306 15.88 -8.96 13.04
N PHE A 307 17.05 -8.63 12.44
CA PHE A 307 17.54 -9.30 11.25
C PHE A 307 18.33 -10.56 11.62
N ALA A 308 17.99 -11.66 10.95
CA ALA A 308 18.67 -12.92 11.14
C ALA A 308 19.54 -13.26 9.92
N SER A 309 20.73 -13.81 10.15
CA SER A 309 21.52 -14.45 9.11
C SER A 309 20.92 -15.81 8.73
N PRO A 310 20.41 -16.01 7.50
CA PRO A 310 19.90 -17.30 7.06
C PRO A 310 20.92 -18.43 7.16
N VAL A 311 22.20 -18.13 6.88
CA VAL A 311 23.29 -19.09 6.97
C VAL A 311 23.57 -19.50 8.42
N GLN A 312 23.56 -18.57 9.36
CA GLN A 312 23.76 -18.88 10.78
C GLN A 312 22.57 -19.69 11.35
N MET A 313 21.36 -19.38 10.93
CA MET A 313 20.18 -20.15 11.32
C MET A 313 20.23 -21.61 10.78
N ALA A 314 20.70 -21.77 9.54
CA ALA A 314 20.90 -23.09 8.95
C ALA A 314 22.02 -23.88 9.67
N ALA A 315 23.10 -23.20 10.07
CA ALA A 315 24.20 -23.82 10.80
C ALA A 315 23.81 -24.34 12.20
N ALA A 316 22.71 -23.85 12.78
CA ALA A 316 22.12 -24.38 14.02
C ALA A 316 21.38 -25.72 13.77
N SER A 317 21.11 -26.09 12.52
CA SER A 317 20.57 -27.38 12.10
C SER A 317 21.69 -28.29 11.56
N PRO A 318 21.60 -29.63 11.66
CA PRO A 318 22.65 -30.50 11.13
C PRO A 318 22.69 -30.44 9.59
N GLY A 319 23.62 -29.67 9.04
CA GLY A 319 23.84 -29.55 7.60
C GLY A 319 24.63 -28.31 7.21
N SER A 320 25.11 -28.27 5.98
CA SER A 320 25.68 -27.05 5.39
C SER A 320 24.53 -26.20 4.81
N PRO A 321 24.66 -24.86 4.78
CA PRO A 321 23.61 -23.98 4.27
C PRO A 321 23.30 -24.29 2.79
N SER A 322 22.02 -24.33 2.46
CA SER A 322 21.52 -24.52 1.09
C SER A 322 21.86 -23.32 0.21
N LEU A 323 21.76 -23.49 -1.11
CA LEU A 323 21.97 -22.38 -2.06
C LEU A 323 20.99 -21.23 -1.84
N LEU A 324 19.73 -21.54 -1.46
CA LEU A 324 18.72 -20.53 -1.13
C LEU A 324 19.12 -19.71 0.11
N GLU A 325 19.58 -20.37 1.17
CA GLU A 325 20.03 -19.68 2.39
C GLU A 325 21.26 -18.80 2.16
N GLN A 326 22.19 -19.27 1.35
CA GLN A 326 23.34 -18.46 0.92
C GLN A 326 22.91 -17.24 0.09
N LEU A 327 21.96 -17.40 -0.83
CA LEU A 327 21.40 -16.31 -1.61
C LEU A 327 20.67 -15.29 -0.72
N GLN A 328 19.87 -15.77 0.23
CA GLN A 328 19.20 -14.91 1.18
C GLN A 328 20.17 -14.16 2.09
N GLU A 329 21.31 -14.78 2.46
CA GLU A 329 22.36 -14.10 3.21
C GLU A 329 22.97 -12.93 2.42
N GLN A 330 23.19 -13.12 1.12
CA GLN A 330 23.67 -12.02 0.25
C GLN A 330 22.68 -10.86 0.16
N LEU A 331 21.38 -11.11 0.32
CA LEU A 331 20.36 -10.04 0.38
C LEU A 331 20.46 -9.29 1.71
N VAL A 332 20.69 -9.98 2.82
CA VAL A 332 20.84 -9.36 4.16
C VAL A 332 22.14 -8.57 4.25
N ASP A 333 23.27 -9.17 3.89
CA ASP A 333 24.60 -8.57 3.95
C ASP A 333 25.44 -8.92 2.71
N PRO A 334 25.43 -8.07 1.67
CA PRO A 334 26.18 -8.32 0.45
C PRO A 334 27.69 -8.21 0.62
N VAL A 335 28.18 -7.54 1.66
CA VAL A 335 29.62 -7.32 1.88
C VAL A 335 30.31 -8.59 2.41
N GLN A 336 29.61 -9.40 3.19
CA GLN A 336 30.14 -10.66 3.76
C GLN A 336 29.97 -11.85 2.82
N SER A 337 29.39 -11.67 1.65
CA SER A 337 29.07 -12.77 0.76
C SER A 337 30.32 -13.34 0.06
N GLY A 338 30.66 -14.57 0.42
CA GLY A 338 31.51 -15.44 -0.38
C GLY A 338 30.79 -15.92 -1.66
N GLY A 339 31.51 -16.63 -2.54
CA GLY A 339 30.85 -17.26 -3.70
C GLY A 339 29.74 -18.23 -3.30
N LEU A 340 28.65 -18.31 -4.10
CA LEU A 340 27.58 -19.26 -3.90
C LEU A 340 28.03 -20.68 -4.19
N HIS A 341 27.83 -21.60 -3.25
CA HIS A 341 28.23 -22.99 -3.38
C HIS A 341 27.01 -23.91 -3.32
N ARG A 342 26.73 -24.60 -4.42
CA ARG A 342 25.66 -25.58 -4.47
C ARG A 342 26.14 -26.95 -4.02
N LEU A 343 25.49 -27.54 -3.02
CA LEU A 343 25.71 -28.91 -2.61
C LEU A 343 25.14 -29.90 -3.65
N ALA A 344 25.76 -31.08 -3.81
CA ALA A 344 25.37 -32.05 -4.84
C ALA A 344 23.91 -32.52 -4.79
N LYS A 345 23.25 -32.44 -3.64
CA LYS A 345 21.85 -32.82 -3.43
C LYS A 345 20.92 -31.64 -3.11
N ASP A 346 21.41 -30.43 -3.30
CA ASP A 346 20.65 -29.23 -3.00
C ASP A 346 19.56 -28.99 -4.04
N GLN A 347 18.31 -28.99 -3.62
CA GLN A 347 17.11 -28.72 -4.42
C GLN A 347 16.37 -27.46 -3.95
N SER A 348 17.01 -26.61 -3.15
CA SER A 348 16.41 -25.39 -2.59
C SER A 348 16.05 -24.36 -3.66
N LEU A 349 16.71 -24.40 -4.84
CA LEU A 349 16.40 -23.59 -6.00
C LEU A 349 16.18 -24.47 -7.23
N LEU A 350 15.00 -24.35 -7.84
CA LEU A 350 14.60 -25.03 -9.07
C LEU A 350 14.20 -24.00 -10.13
N PHE A 351 14.79 -24.11 -11.30
CA PHE A 351 14.39 -23.33 -12.47
C PHE A 351 13.54 -24.22 -13.38
N GLN A 352 12.30 -23.81 -13.59
CA GLN A 352 11.40 -24.50 -14.51
C GLN A 352 11.08 -23.56 -15.68
N ALA A 353 11.43 -23.99 -16.91
CA ALA A 353 10.98 -23.31 -18.11
C ALA A 353 9.62 -23.86 -18.51
N ALA A 354 8.58 -23.03 -18.44
CA ALA A 354 7.28 -23.35 -19.02
C ALA A 354 7.25 -22.82 -20.48
N PRO A 355 6.76 -23.59 -21.45
CA PRO A 355 6.44 -23.00 -22.75
C PRO A 355 5.39 -21.91 -22.54
N GLY A 356 5.64 -20.72 -23.08
CA GLY A 356 4.67 -19.63 -23.02
C GLY A 356 3.36 -19.99 -23.71
N PRO A 357 2.29 -19.24 -23.44
CA PRO A 357 1.00 -19.43 -24.11
C PRO A 357 1.08 -19.18 -25.60
#